data_fb517fe3077213f6f4aebbac7eb873ae
#
_entry.id   fb517fe3077213f6f4aebbac7eb873ae
#
_cell.length_a   1.000
_cell.length_b   1.000
_cell.length_c   1.000
_cell.angle_alpha   90.00
_cell.angle_beta   90.00
_cell.angle_gamma   90.00
#
_symmetry.space_group_name_H-M   'P 1'
#
loop_
_entity.id
_entity.type
_entity.pdbx_description
1 polymer ?
#
loop_
_entity_poly.entity_id
_entity_poly.type
_entity_poly.pdbx_seq_one_letter_code
_entity_poly.pdbx_strand_id
1 'polypeptide(L)'
;ILMNDGKTFAVEVLARDQLLDIAILKINDLPNDAKLTHLSFGDSEGLKLGQSVVAIGNALAEFRNSVSVGVVSGLSRSIIATDELGRSENLDQVIQTDAAINPGNSGGPLLNINGEVVGVNVATSRGADNIGFALPAHVVKGVVESVKENGKIVRPFLGVRYTMITPQLQEKNNISVDYGALVARGESKDELAVMPGSPADKAGIVENDI
;
A
#
# COMPACT_ATOMS: atom_id res chain seq x y z
N ILE A 1 2.37 -22.34 3.31
CA ILE A 1 2.82 -21.43 4.36
C ILE A 1 3.55 -22.22 5.45
N LEU A 2 4.65 -21.70 5.95
CA LEU A 2 5.42 -22.28 7.06
C LEU A 2 5.13 -21.48 8.33
N MET A 3 4.66 -22.15 9.36
CA MET A 3 4.37 -21.55 10.66
C MET A 3 5.63 -21.52 11.55
N ASN A 4 5.57 -20.73 12.62
CA ASN A 4 6.70 -20.59 13.56
C ASN A 4 7.06 -21.90 14.29
N ASP A 5 6.08 -22.81 14.48
CA ASP A 5 6.30 -24.14 15.05
C ASP A 5 6.87 -25.17 14.04
N GLY A 6 7.19 -24.75 12.83
CA GLY A 6 7.74 -25.58 11.77
C GLY A 6 6.71 -26.34 10.92
N LYS A 7 5.42 -26.26 11.26
CA LYS A 7 4.36 -26.91 10.47
C LYS A 7 4.14 -26.16 9.15
N THR A 8 3.85 -26.91 8.10
CA THR A 8 3.56 -26.39 6.78
C THR A 8 2.10 -26.68 6.43
N PHE A 9 1.41 -25.67 5.91
CA PHE A 9 0.04 -25.77 5.45
C PHE A 9 -0.07 -25.34 3.99
N ALA A 10 -0.93 -26.05 3.24
CA ALA A 10 -1.34 -25.61 1.92
C ALA A 10 -2.20 -24.33 2.03
N VAL A 11 -2.12 -23.47 1.03
CA VAL A 11 -2.90 -22.24 0.97
C VAL A 11 -3.59 -22.12 -0.38
N GLU A 12 -4.75 -21.49 -0.34
CA GLU A 12 -5.48 -21.04 -1.52
C GLU A 12 -5.29 -19.53 -1.68
N VAL A 13 -5.03 -19.06 -2.90
CA VAL A 13 -4.99 -17.63 -3.20
C VAL A 13 -6.41 -17.18 -3.49
N LEU A 14 -7.03 -16.46 -2.55
CA LEU A 14 -8.40 -15.97 -2.70
C LEU A 14 -8.48 -14.78 -3.66
N ALA A 15 -7.50 -13.90 -3.61
CA ALA A 15 -7.43 -12.71 -4.45
C ALA A 15 -5.99 -12.22 -4.59
N ARG A 16 -5.71 -11.52 -5.70
CA ARG A 16 -4.45 -10.81 -5.96
C ARG A 16 -4.75 -9.39 -6.39
N ASP A 17 -3.99 -8.47 -5.84
CA ASP A 17 -4.00 -7.08 -6.21
C ASP A 17 -2.65 -6.71 -6.80
N GLN A 18 -2.58 -6.58 -8.11
CA GLN A 18 -1.34 -6.25 -8.81
C GLN A 18 -0.93 -4.77 -8.63
N LEU A 19 -1.89 -3.87 -8.34
CA LEU A 19 -1.59 -2.45 -8.16
C LEU A 19 -0.97 -2.14 -6.79
N LEU A 20 -1.27 -2.97 -5.78
CA LEU A 20 -0.75 -2.81 -4.42
C LEU A 20 0.25 -3.91 -4.05
N ASP A 21 0.54 -4.83 -4.97
CA ASP A 21 1.38 -6.02 -4.69
C ASP A 21 0.92 -6.81 -3.45
N ILE A 22 -0.39 -7.03 -3.33
CA ILE A 22 -1.00 -7.77 -2.21
C ILE A 22 -1.66 -9.04 -2.71
N ALA A 23 -1.53 -10.12 -1.95
CA ALA A 23 -2.33 -11.33 -2.11
C ALA A 23 -3.04 -11.69 -0.81
N ILE A 24 -4.30 -12.10 -0.91
CA ILE A 24 -5.07 -12.64 0.20
C ILE A 24 -5.05 -14.16 0.09
N LEU A 25 -4.54 -14.81 1.14
CA LEU A 25 -4.38 -16.24 1.22
C LEU A 25 -5.32 -16.81 2.28
N LYS A 26 -5.88 -17.99 1.98
CA LYS A 26 -6.61 -18.82 2.95
C LYS A 26 -5.78 -20.06 3.25
N ILE A 27 -5.58 -20.33 4.52
CA ILE A 27 -4.93 -21.58 4.95
C ILE A 27 -5.97 -22.68 4.89
N ASN A 28 -5.63 -23.77 4.18
CA ASN A 28 -6.45 -24.96 4.08
C ASN A 28 -6.08 -25.95 5.18
N ASP A 29 -7.02 -26.85 5.49
CA ASP A 29 -6.82 -28.02 6.36
C ASP A 29 -6.27 -27.67 7.76
N LEU A 30 -6.67 -26.52 8.31
CA LEU A 30 -6.39 -26.21 9.70
C LEU A 30 -7.14 -27.21 10.60
N PRO A 31 -6.47 -27.82 11.58
CA PRO A 31 -7.15 -28.60 12.60
C PRO A 31 -8.24 -27.77 13.31
N ASN A 32 -9.37 -28.39 13.65
CA ASN A 32 -10.50 -27.68 14.29
C ASN A 32 -10.13 -27.03 15.64
N ASP A 33 -9.08 -27.52 16.28
CA ASP A 33 -8.53 -27.02 17.54
C ASP A 33 -7.34 -26.07 17.35
N ALA A 34 -6.93 -25.79 16.11
CA ALA A 34 -5.81 -24.89 15.82
C ALA A 34 -6.14 -23.47 16.25
N LYS A 35 -5.41 -22.98 17.24
CA LYS A 35 -5.44 -21.57 17.66
C LYS A 35 -4.33 -20.81 16.95
N LEU A 36 -4.70 -20.04 15.93
CA LEU A 36 -3.78 -19.13 15.28
C LEU A 36 -3.78 -17.79 16.03
N THR A 37 -2.62 -17.37 16.48
CA THR A 37 -2.44 -16.01 16.98
C THR A 37 -2.39 -15.06 15.77
N HIS A 38 -3.16 -14.00 15.83
CA HIS A 38 -3.17 -12.96 14.82
C HIS A 38 -2.78 -11.61 15.41
N LEU A 39 -2.28 -10.73 14.56
CA LEU A 39 -2.03 -9.33 14.92
C LEU A 39 -3.29 -8.50 14.62
N SER A 40 -3.53 -7.49 15.45
CA SER A 40 -4.58 -6.51 15.22
C SER A 40 -4.08 -5.39 14.30
N PHE A 41 -4.95 -4.83 13.48
CA PHE A 41 -4.64 -3.61 12.75
C PHE A 41 -4.71 -2.41 13.69
N GLY A 42 -3.67 -1.57 13.62
CA GLY A 42 -3.62 -0.26 14.27
C GLY A 42 -4.09 0.87 13.35
N ASP A 43 -4.12 2.08 13.90
CA ASP A 43 -4.44 3.29 13.15
C ASP A 43 -3.21 3.75 12.37
N SER A 44 -3.27 3.59 11.04
CA SER A 44 -2.22 4.05 10.12
C SER A 44 -2.46 5.46 9.58
N GLU A 45 -3.66 6.03 9.73
CA GLU A 45 -3.97 7.40 9.31
C GLU A 45 -3.53 8.42 10.36
N GLY A 46 -3.55 8.02 11.64
CA GLY A 46 -3.06 8.83 12.77
C GLY A 46 -1.55 8.81 12.99
N LEU A 47 -0.75 8.15 12.12
CA LEU A 47 0.70 8.09 12.26
C LEU A 47 1.34 9.48 12.19
N LYS A 48 2.44 9.65 12.94
CA LYS A 48 3.21 10.90 12.98
C LYS A 48 4.68 10.64 12.66
N LEU A 49 5.32 11.61 12.02
CA LEU A 49 6.77 11.58 11.80
C LEU A 49 7.52 11.44 13.13
N GLY A 50 8.54 10.59 13.15
CA GLY A 50 9.31 10.27 14.35
C GLY A 50 8.66 9.21 15.25
N GLN A 51 7.46 8.73 14.95
CA GLN A 51 6.82 7.65 15.70
C GLN A 51 7.58 6.34 15.49
N SER A 52 7.92 5.65 16.58
CA SER A 52 8.65 4.36 16.52
C SER A 52 7.84 3.27 15.87
N VAL A 53 8.52 2.49 15.03
CA VAL A 53 7.97 1.33 14.34
C VAL A 53 8.93 0.16 14.37
N VAL A 54 8.38 -1.05 14.28
CA VAL A 54 9.10 -2.31 14.30
C VAL A 54 8.72 -3.10 13.04
N ALA A 55 9.68 -3.40 12.18
CA ALA A 55 9.47 -4.28 11.04
C ALA A 55 9.91 -5.70 11.41
N ILE A 56 9.07 -6.68 11.07
CA ILE A 56 9.34 -8.10 11.29
C ILE A 56 9.29 -8.84 9.97
N GLY A 57 10.18 -9.80 9.80
CA GLY A 57 10.18 -10.64 8.61
C GLY A 57 11.22 -11.74 8.65
N ASN A 58 11.47 -12.33 7.48
CA ASN A 58 12.45 -13.39 7.28
C ASN A 58 13.58 -12.88 6.39
N ALA A 59 14.36 -11.94 6.94
CA ALA A 59 15.38 -11.23 6.17
C ALA A 59 16.35 -12.20 5.50
N LEU A 60 16.62 -11.97 4.21
CA LEU A 60 17.51 -12.76 3.35
C LEU A 60 17.13 -14.24 3.23
N ALA A 61 15.87 -14.61 3.57
CA ALA A 61 15.37 -15.99 3.62
C ALA A 61 16.17 -16.96 4.56
N GLU A 62 17.23 -16.48 5.20
CA GLU A 62 18.10 -17.22 6.11
C GLU A 62 17.84 -16.87 7.58
N PHE A 63 17.53 -15.60 7.86
CA PHE A 63 17.35 -15.09 9.22
C PHE A 63 15.87 -14.98 9.56
N ARG A 64 15.30 -16.12 9.97
CA ARG A 64 13.88 -16.19 10.39
C ARG A 64 13.62 -15.25 11.57
N ASN A 65 12.46 -14.59 11.55
CA ASN A 65 12.02 -13.70 12.61
C ASN A 65 12.99 -12.53 12.86
N SER A 66 13.63 -12.02 11.80
CA SER A 66 14.44 -10.81 11.91
C SER A 66 13.55 -9.63 12.30
N VAL A 67 14.04 -8.84 13.24
CA VAL A 67 13.36 -7.65 13.74
C VAL A 67 14.27 -6.45 13.49
N SER A 68 13.72 -5.42 12.86
CA SER A 68 14.37 -4.12 12.74
C SER A 68 13.49 -3.03 13.35
N VAL A 69 14.12 -2.02 13.95
CA VAL A 69 13.45 -0.91 14.62
C VAL A 69 13.87 0.39 13.96
N GLY A 70 12.92 1.28 13.80
CA GLY A 70 13.13 2.62 13.26
C GLY A 70 11.96 3.54 13.61
N VAL A 71 11.80 4.57 12.79
CA VAL A 71 10.72 5.54 12.95
C VAL A 71 9.99 5.75 11.60
N VAL A 72 8.79 6.31 11.69
CA VAL A 72 8.12 6.88 10.53
C VAL A 72 8.90 8.09 10.07
N SER A 73 9.56 8.01 8.91
CA SER A 73 10.37 9.09 8.35
C SER A 73 9.68 9.87 7.22
N GLY A 74 8.53 9.36 6.73
CA GLY A 74 7.69 10.04 5.74
C GLY A 74 6.29 9.44 5.70
N LEU A 75 5.33 10.24 5.27
CA LEU A 75 3.94 9.84 5.08
C LEU A 75 3.46 10.26 3.69
N SER A 76 2.47 9.53 3.16
CA SER A 76 1.85 9.82 1.86
C SER A 76 2.87 9.96 0.71
N ARG A 77 3.86 9.07 0.67
CA ARG A 77 4.85 9.05 -0.40
C ARG A 77 4.29 8.28 -1.61
N SER A 78 4.60 8.77 -2.81
CA SER A 78 4.39 8.02 -4.05
C SER A 78 5.74 7.51 -4.52
N ILE A 79 5.83 6.21 -4.78
CA ILE A 79 7.06 5.55 -5.19
C ILE A 79 6.82 4.66 -6.40
N ILE A 80 7.86 4.43 -7.17
CA ILE A 80 7.90 3.39 -8.19
C ILE A 80 8.70 2.23 -7.60
N ALA A 81 8.02 1.17 -7.20
CA ALA A 81 8.64 -0.06 -6.78
C ALA A 81 8.97 -0.90 -8.02
N THR A 82 10.17 -1.43 -8.11
CA THR A 82 10.57 -2.31 -9.22
C THR A 82 11.02 -3.65 -8.64
N ASP A 83 10.39 -4.74 -9.10
CA ASP A 83 10.74 -6.10 -8.69
C ASP A 83 12.07 -6.57 -9.34
N GLU A 84 12.51 -7.77 -8.95
CA GLU A 84 13.73 -8.39 -9.50
C GLU A 84 13.60 -8.72 -10.99
N LEU A 85 12.39 -8.85 -11.51
CA LEU A 85 12.09 -9.12 -12.92
C LEU A 85 11.97 -7.83 -13.75
N GLY A 86 12.20 -6.66 -13.14
CA GLY A 86 12.14 -5.36 -13.81
C GLY A 86 10.71 -4.82 -14.01
N ARG A 87 9.70 -5.42 -13.39
CA ARG A 87 8.33 -4.89 -13.41
C ARG A 87 8.23 -3.76 -12.42
N SER A 88 7.64 -2.65 -12.85
CA SER A 88 7.49 -1.45 -12.02
C SER A 88 6.03 -1.26 -11.62
N GLU A 89 5.81 -0.94 -10.36
CA GLU A 89 4.51 -0.68 -9.76
C GLU A 89 4.54 0.71 -9.12
N ASN A 90 3.49 1.48 -9.35
CA ASN A 90 3.31 2.77 -8.69
C ASN A 90 2.54 2.53 -7.40
N LEU A 91 3.20 2.76 -6.27
CA LEU A 91 2.59 2.68 -4.95
C LEU A 91 2.42 4.09 -4.39
N ASP A 92 1.17 4.47 -4.17
CA ASP A 92 0.82 5.78 -3.61
C ASP A 92 0.53 5.68 -2.11
N GLN A 93 0.70 6.81 -1.42
CA GLN A 93 0.39 6.97 0.00
C GLN A 93 1.17 6.04 0.93
N VAL A 94 2.32 5.50 0.52
CA VAL A 94 3.11 4.62 1.35
C VAL A 94 3.71 5.35 2.56
N ILE A 95 3.90 4.58 3.63
CA ILE A 95 4.65 4.98 4.82
C ILE A 95 6.13 4.80 4.51
N GLN A 96 6.94 5.83 4.75
CA GLN A 96 8.40 5.74 4.72
C GLN A 96 8.93 5.50 6.13
N THR A 97 9.93 4.63 6.25
CA THR A 97 10.61 4.32 7.53
C THR A 97 12.11 4.17 7.30
N ASP A 98 12.89 4.43 8.33
CA ASP A 98 14.33 4.10 8.40
C ASP A 98 14.59 2.74 9.06
N ALA A 99 13.54 2.04 9.52
CA ALA A 99 13.66 0.64 9.89
C ALA A 99 14.20 -0.15 8.69
N ALA A 100 15.19 -1.02 8.91
CA ALA A 100 15.81 -1.78 7.83
C ALA A 100 14.80 -2.70 7.15
N ILE A 101 14.38 -2.34 5.94
CA ILE A 101 13.58 -3.19 5.05
C ILE A 101 14.55 -3.79 4.03
N ASN A 102 14.57 -5.13 3.97
CA ASN A 102 15.47 -5.88 3.09
C ASN A 102 14.71 -7.02 2.41
N PRO A 103 15.23 -7.61 1.33
CA PRO A 103 14.65 -8.82 0.76
C PRO A 103 14.40 -9.87 1.85
N GLY A 104 13.16 -10.37 1.91
CA GLY A 104 12.70 -11.37 2.89
C GLY A 104 11.86 -10.79 4.04
N ASN A 105 11.91 -9.50 4.38
CA ASN A 105 10.91 -8.90 5.27
C ASN A 105 9.77 -8.17 4.54
N SER A 106 9.87 -8.06 3.22
CA SER A 106 8.75 -7.64 2.36
C SER A 106 7.57 -8.60 2.52
N GLY A 107 6.36 -8.07 2.64
CA GLY A 107 5.14 -8.81 3.02
C GLY A 107 4.98 -9.02 4.53
N GLY A 108 6.02 -8.76 5.33
CA GLY A 108 5.94 -8.78 6.79
C GLY A 108 5.29 -7.52 7.37
N PRO A 109 4.86 -7.55 8.64
CA PRO A 109 4.21 -6.42 9.27
C PRO A 109 5.18 -5.31 9.66
N LEU A 110 4.72 -4.07 9.54
CA LEU A 110 5.25 -2.90 10.23
C LEU A 110 4.34 -2.63 11.44
N LEU A 111 4.89 -2.71 12.64
CA LEU A 111 4.15 -2.59 13.89
C LEU A 111 4.42 -1.25 14.57
N ASN A 112 3.45 -0.76 15.33
CA ASN A 112 3.67 0.28 16.31
C ASN A 112 4.19 -0.32 17.65
N ILE A 113 4.47 0.52 18.64
CA ILE A 113 4.97 0.10 19.96
C ILE A 113 3.96 -0.74 20.77
N ASN A 114 2.69 -0.72 20.40
CA ASN A 114 1.63 -1.54 21.02
C ASN A 114 1.52 -2.94 20.38
N GLY A 115 2.32 -3.25 19.34
CA GLY A 115 2.26 -4.50 18.61
C GLY A 115 1.11 -4.57 17.59
N GLU A 116 0.53 -3.44 17.22
CA GLU A 116 -0.51 -3.36 16.20
C GLU A 116 0.10 -3.10 14.82
N VAL A 117 -0.47 -3.71 13.78
CA VAL A 117 -0.03 -3.56 12.38
C VAL A 117 -0.43 -2.18 11.88
N VAL A 118 0.54 -1.31 11.62
CA VAL A 118 0.33 0.01 11.00
C VAL A 118 0.69 0.00 9.51
N GLY A 119 1.35 -1.06 9.03
CA GLY A 119 1.64 -1.23 7.61
C GLY A 119 2.12 -2.64 7.27
N VAL A 120 2.28 -2.89 5.97
CA VAL A 120 2.91 -4.10 5.42
C VAL A 120 4.12 -3.66 4.61
N ASN A 121 5.29 -4.19 4.95
CA ASN A 121 6.56 -3.85 4.30
C ASN A 121 6.53 -4.25 2.81
N VAL A 122 6.94 -3.36 1.90
CA VAL A 122 6.89 -3.65 0.46
C VAL A 122 8.21 -3.51 -0.26
N ALA A 123 8.96 -2.44 -0.02
CA ALA A 123 10.11 -2.12 -0.86
C ALA A 123 11.15 -1.28 -0.12
N THR A 124 12.34 -1.25 -0.71
CA THR A 124 13.40 -0.29 -0.37
C THR A 124 13.69 0.61 -1.57
N SER A 125 14.17 1.81 -1.31
CA SER A 125 14.69 2.68 -2.37
C SER A 125 16.02 2.12 -2.89
N ARG A 126 16.09 1.81 -4.19
CA ARG A 126 17.36 1.39 -4.80
C ARG A 126 18.38 2.53 -4.75
N GLY A 127 19.57 2.25 -4.21
CA GLY A 127 20.69 3.19 -4.15
C GLY A 127 20.60 4.24 -3.03
N ALA A 128 19.70 4.04 -2.08
CA ALA A 128 19.66 4.85 -0.85
C ALA A 128 19.62 3.93 0.36
N ASP A 129 20.44 4.24 1.36
CA ASP A 129 20.44 3.53 2.64
C ASP A 129 19.34 4.09 3.55
N ASN A 130 18.76 3.22 4.39
CA ASN A 130 17.79 3.59 5.41
C ASN A 130 16.50 4.25 4.88
N ILE A 131 16.06 3.85 3.68
CA ILE A 131 14.77 4.25 3.11
C ILE A 131 13.98 2.99 2.78
N GLY A 132 13.07 2.63 3.66
CA GLY A 132 12.11 1.55 3.49
C GLY A 132 10.69 2.09 3.34
N PHE A 133 9.81 1.29 2.74
CA PHE A 133 8.41 1.65 2.52
C PHE A 133 7.48 0.53 2.97
N ALA A 134 6.30 0.94 3.44
CA ALA A 134 5.23 0.02 3.80
C ALA A 134 3.88 0.54 3.31
N LEU A 135 3.02 -0.36 2.88
CA LEU A 135 1.62 -0.05 2.60
C LEU A 135 0.89 0.23 3.92
N PRO A 136 0.11 1.30 4.02
CA PRO A 136 -0.66 1.60 5.23
C PRO A 136 -1.66 0.51 5.58
N ALA A 137 -1.83 0.25 6.86
CA ALA A 137 -2.73 -0.79 7.36
C ALA A 137 -4.19 -0.58 6.93
N HIS A 138 -4.68 0.66 6.84
CA HIS A 138 -6.04 0.94 6.40
C HIS A 138 -6.27 0.51 4.94
N VAL A 139 -5.28 0.65 4.06
CA VAL A 139 -5.34 0.19 2.66
C VAL A 139 -5.43 -1.34 2.62
N VAL A 140 -4.55 -2.02 3.35
CA VAL A 140 -4.53 -3.50 3.44
C VAL A 140 -5.85 -4.03 4.03
N LYS A 141 -6.35 -3.39 5.09
CA LYS A 141 -7.62 -3.72 5.73
C LYS A 141 -8.78 -3.61 4.75
N GLY A 142 -8.84 -2.55 3.94
CA GLY A 142 -9.87 -2.39 2.90
C GLY A 142 -9.86 -3.53 1.87
N VAL A 143 -8.67 -3.99 1.46
CA VAL A 143 -8.53 -5.16 0.57
C VAL A 143 -9.05 -6.43 1.23
N VAL A 144 -8.69 -6.69 2.50
CA VAL A 144 -9.13 -7.85 3.26
C VAL A 144 -10.67 -7.86 3.42
N GLU A 145 -11.24 -6.72 3.82
CA GLU A 145 -12.70 -6.57 3.99
C GLU A 145 -13.43 -6.79 2.67
N SER A 146 -12.95 -6.21 1.57
CA SER A 146 -13.53 -6.42 0.25
C SER A 146 -13.58 -7.90 -0.16
N VAL A 147 -12.49 -8.64 0.10
CA VAL A 147 -12.45 -10.08 -0.22
C VAL A 147 -13.37 -10.88 0.71
N LYS A 148 -13.46 -10.53 2.00
CA LYS A 148 -14.37 -11.19 2.95
C LYS A 148 -15.84 -11.00 2.58
N GLU A 149 -16.22 -9.82 2.13
CA GLU A 149 -17.60 -9.47 1.81
C GLU A 149 -18.02 -9.95 0.42
N ASN A 150 -17.13 -9.83 -0.57
CA ASN A 150 -17.48 -10.00 -1.97
C ASN A 150 -16.81 -11.23 -2.62
N GLY A 151 -15.92 -11.94 -1.91
CA GLY A 151 -15.12 -13.03 -2.46
C GLY A 151 -14.04 -12.57 -3.47
N LYS A 152 -13.91 -11.27 -3.67
CA LYS A 152 -12.96 -10.64 -4.62
C LYS A 152 -12.64 -9.22 -4.18
N ILE A 153 -11.57 -8.65 -4.74
CA ILE A 153 -11.24 -7.23 -4.54
C ILE A 153 -12.18 -6.40 -5.42
N VAL A 154 -12.97 -5.55 -4.76
CA VAL A 154 -13.85 -4.57 -5.42
C VAL A 154 -13.27 -3.18 -5.12
N ARG A 155 -12.96 -2.42 -6.16
CA ARG A 155 -12.50 -1.04 -6.04
C ARG A 155 -13.56 -0.09 -6.54
N PRO A 156 -13.87 0.95 -5.79
CA PRO A 156 -14.66 2.05 -6.31
C PRO A 156 -13.94 2.67 -7.52
N PHE A 157 -14.69 2.97 -8.55
CA PHE A 157 -14.20 3.61 -9.75
C PHE A 157 -14.96 4.91 -9.96
N LEU A 158 -14.28 6.04 -9.94
CA LEU A 158 -14.88 7.36 -10.17
C LEU A 158 -14.85 7.74 -11.65
N GLY A 159 -13.75 7.44 -12.34
CA GLY A 159 -13.59 7.68 -13.77
C GLY A 159 -13.08 9.07 -14.12
N VAL A 160 -12.16 9.60 -13.32
CA VAL A 160 -11.44 10.85 -13.60
C VAL A 160 -9.95 10.60 -13.72
N ARG A 161 -9.28 11.41 -14.54
CA ARG A 161 -7.85 11.67 -14.47
C ARG A 161 -7.63 13.00 -13.78
N TYR A 162 -6.64 13.06 -12.93
CA TYR A 162 -6.32 14.28 -12.20
C TYR A 162 -4.82 14.46 -12.03
N THR A 163 -4.42 15.67 -11.75
CA THR A 163 -3.09 16.00 -11.25
C THR A 163 -3.23 16.80 -9.97
N MET A 164 -2.34 16.54 -8.99
CA MET A 164 -2.33 17.30 -7.75
C MET A 164 -1.84 18.71 -8.03
N ILE A 165 -2.54 19.70 -7.49
CA ILE A 165 -2.12 21.11 -7.59
C ILE A 165 -0.90 21.27 -6.67
N THR A 166 0.20 21.74 -7.27
CA THR A 166 1.42 22.13 -6.58
C THR A 166 1.60 23.64 -6.74
N PRO A 167 2.41 24.31 -5.91
CA PRO A 167 2.70 25.73 -6.08
C PRO A 167 3.24 26.07 -7.48
N GLN A 168 4.06 25.20 -8.06
CA GLN A 168 4.58 25.38 -9.41
C GLN A 168 3.48 25.27 -10.48
N LEU A 169 2.55 24.31 -10.33
CA LEU A 169 1.43 24.13 -11.24
C LEU A 169 0.47 25.32 -11.14
N GLN A 170 0.19 25.77 -9.92
CA GLN A 170 -0.63 26.95 -9.65
C GLN A 170 -0.09 28.18 -10.35
N GLU A 171 1.19 28.51 -10.14
CA GLU A 171 1.85 29.69 -10.74
C GLU A 171 1.86 29.62 -12.28
N LYS A 172 2.23 28.46 -12.83
CA LYS A 172 2.33 28.24 -14.28
C LYS A 172 0.99 28.41 -15.00
N ASN A 173 -0.13 27.98 -14.37
CA ASN A 173 -1.44 27.95 -15.00
C ASN A 173 -2.43 28.96 -14.41
N ASN A 174 -2.00 29.88 -13.54
CA ASN A 174 -2.83 30.88 -12.85
C ASN A 174 -4.05 30.25 -12.16
N ILE A 175 -3.87 29.11 -11.48
CA ILE A 175 -4.94 28.42 -10.76
C ILE A 175 -5.25 29.23 -9.49
N SER A 176 -6.53 29.38 -9.16
CA SER A 176 -6.98 30.22 -8.04
C SER A 176 -6.70 29.64 -6.65
N VAL A 177 -6.37 28.36 -6.58
CA VAL A 177 -6.09 27.62 -5.33
C VAL A 177 -4.72 26.93 -5.41
N ASP A 178 -4.08 26.71 -4.27
CA ASP A 178 -2.77 26.08 -4.14
C ASP A 178 -2.81 24.63 -3.72
N TYR A 179 -4.02 24.04 -3.65
CA TYR A 179 -4.27 22.66 -3.27
C TYR A 179 -5.43 22.08 -4.07
N GLY A 180 -5.58 20.75 -4.00
CA GLY A 180 -6.66 20.03 -4.64
C GLY A 180 -6.18 19.13 -5.79
N ALA A 181 -7.14 18.49 -6.44
CA ALA A 181 -6.94 17.62 -7.57
C ALA A 181 -7.58 18.25 -8.82
N LEU A 182 -6.77 18.78 -9.70
CA LEU A 182 -7.21 19.34 -10.98
C LEU A 182 -7.59 18.19 -11.93
N VAL A 183 -8.84 18.14 -12.36
CA VAL A 183 -9.32 17.17 -13.36
C VAL A 183 -8.75 17.55 -14.72
N ALA A 184 -7.83 16.73 -15.22
CA ALA A 184 -7.06 17.03 -16.42
C ALA A 184 -6.90 15.81 -17.32
N ARG A 185 -6.74 16.05 -18.62
CA ARG A 185 -6.41 14.98 -19.59
C ARG A 185 -5.05 14.40 -19.34
N GLY A 186 -4.85 13.17 -19.82
CA GLY A 186 -3.53 12.58 -19.96
C GLY A 186 -2.74 13.19 -21.12
N GLU A 187 -1.59 12.60 -21.42
CA GLU A 187 -0.68 13.10 -22.45
C GLU A 187 -1.21 12.85 -23.88
N SER A 188 -2.01 11.82 -24.07
CA SER A 188 -2.59 11.48 -25.37
C SER A 188 -4.01 12.03 -25.52
N LYS A 189 -4.44 12.23 -26.79
CA LYS A 189 -5.80 12.74 -27.10
C LYS A 189 -6.93 11.81 -26.64
N ASP A 190 -6.63 10.51 -26.52
CA ASP A 190 -7.60 9.50 -26.12
C ASP A 190 -7.70 9.36 -24.59
N GLU A 191 -6.81 10.00 -23.85
CA GLU A 191 -6.81 10.00 -22.40
C GLU A 191 -7.68 11.14 -21.84
N LEU A 192 -8.99 10.96 -21.96
CA LEU A 192 -9.96 11.93 -21.49
C LEU A 192 -9.84 12.23 -19.99
N ALA A 193 -10.09 13.46 -19.59
CA ALA A 193 -10.10 13.90 -18.20
C ALA A 193 -11.20 13.20 -17.40
N VAL A 194 -12.38 13.03 -17.99
CA VAL A 194 -13.50 12.30 -17.42
C VAL A 194 -13.91 11.18 -18.38
N MET A 195 -14.06 9.97 -17.88
CA MET A 195 -14.40 8.82 -18.69
C MET A 195 -15.90 8.81 -18.98
N PRO A 196 -16.34 8.75 -20.27
CA PRO A 196 -17.75 8.74 -20.61
C PRO A 196 -18.51 7.58 -19.96
N GLY A 197 -19.69 7.87 -19.43
CA GLY A 197 -20.55 6.90 -18.74
C GLY A 197 -20.07 6.53 -17.31
N SER A 198 -18.95 7.08 -16.83
CA SER A 198 -18.45 6.86 -15.48
C SER A 198 -19.35 7.51 -14.41
N PRO A 199 -19.15 7.18 -13.14
CA PRO A 199 -19.78 7.92 -12.03
C PRO A 199 -19.49 9.42 -12.05
N ALA A 200 -18.26 9.82 -12.38
CA ALA A 200 -17.88 11.23 -12.49
C ALA A 200 -18.65 11.96 -13.60
N ASP A 201 -18.75 11.35 -14.79
CA ASP A 201 -19.51 11.89 -15.90
C ASP A 201 -20.99 12.06 -15.53
N LYS A 202 -21.59 11.06 -14.90
CA LYS A 202 -22.97 11.13 -14.40
C LYS A 202 -23.17 12.16 -13.29
N ALA A 203 -22.15 12.43 -12.50
CA ALA A 203 -22.17 13.47 -11.47
C ALA A 203 -21.94 14.89 -12.03
N GLY A 204 -21.61 15.00 -13.32
CA GLY A 204 -21.36 16.29 -13.97
C GLY A 204 -19.97 16.85 -13.75
N ILE A 205 -19.01 16.05 -13.31
CA ILE A 205 -17.61 16.46 -13.22
C ILE A 205 -17.06 16.64 -14.64
N VAL A 206 -16.34 17.73 -14.87
CA VAL A 206 -15.78 18.07 -16.17
C VAL A 206 -14.27 18.38 -16.08
N GLU A 207 -13.63 18.44 -17.23
CA GLU A 207 -12.24 18.85 -17.33
C GLU A 207 -12.05 20.28 -16.78
N ASN A 208 -11.01 20.50 -16.01
CA ASN A 208 -10.63 21.70 -15.26
C ASN A 208 -11.40 21.92 -13.94
N ASP A 209 -12.25 21.01 -13.51
CA ASP A 209 -12.74 21.03 -12.14
C ASP A 209 -11.60 20.77 -11.14
N ILE A 210 -11.77 21.30 -9.92
CA ILE A 210 -10.82 21.11 -8.81
C ILE A 210 -11.57 20.56 -7.59
#